data_1a47d4c672784333743e10ff438a27a5
#
_entry.id   1a47d4c672784333743e10ff438a27a5
#
_cell.length_a   1.000
_cell.length_b   1.000
_cell.length_c   1.000
_cell.angle_alpha   90.00
_cell.angle_beta   90.00
_cell.angle_gamma   90.00
#
_symmetry.space_group_name_H-M   'P 1'
#
loop_
_entity.id
_entity.type
_entity.pdbx_description
1 polymer ?
#
loop_
_entity_poly.entity_id
_entity_poly.type
_entity_poly.pdbx_seq_one_letter_code
_entity_poly.pdbx_strand_id
1 'polypeptide(L)'
;VTLARALQEFYSSVRLDVHGAFQTAALLWHNDPVLDSLWIDIATARTEFYPYPAANPEVEASSIRQDLYRRDFTINAMAIRLTASPSGGLPLLDFFGGLLDLQSRQIRVLHANSFIEDPTRIYRAVRFAVRLDFEIEPQTETYIRYAIESGAYDRSLVENNRAPALQTRLKAELKHILQAPYWARALQLLASLDALRCIHPTLELDAKLWWQVRLVDRWLRRFDPDRRLEHWQMRLEVLIAHLAPQERGLVAKNLQLPADSTERLEQLQKAKTDVESTLPAAERPSEVVRLLSPYKLPSLVLLAVQSPRAIRRKIWKHLTIWSNVQAPLNGNDLKRLGYKPGPQYRKILDDLLAATLDRVIQDKVDAQAFLAQHYSLDS
;
A
#
# COMPACT_ATOMS: atom_id res chain seq x y z
N VAL A 1 25.12 -23.69 -1.18
CA VAL A 1 26.25 -22.75 -1.37
C VAL A 1 27.32 -23.35 -2.28
N THR A 2 27.79 -24.60 -2.05
CA THR A 2 28.84 -25.25 -2.87
C THR A 2 28.46 -25.31 -4.35
N LEU A 3 27.26 -25.77 -4.69
CA LEU A 3 26.77 -25.79 -6.08
C LEU A 3 26.73 -24.38 -6.70
N ALA A 4 26.31 -23.36 -5.92
CA ALA A 4 26.23 -21.99 -6.41
C ALA A 4 27.65 -21.42 -6.74
N ARG A 5 28.65 -21.74 -5.92
CA ARG A 5 30.04 -21.37 -6.20
C ARG A 5 30.60 -22.07 -7.44
N ALA A 6 30.34 -23.37 -7.60
CA ALA A 6 30.74 -24.09 -8.80
C ALA A 6 30.12 -23.52 -10.09
N LEU A 7 28.83 -23.09 -10.01
CA LEU A 7 28.19 -22.42 -11.13
C LEU A 7 28.78 -21.03 -11.40
N GLN A 8 29.17 -20.28 -10.35
CA GLN A 8 29.87 -19.01 -10.52
C GLN A 8 31.23 -19.16 -11.18
N GLU A 9 31.97 -20.22 -10.84
CA GLU A 9 33.26 -20.53 -11.48
C GLU A 9 33.08 -20.88 -12.96
N PHE A 10 31.97 -21.57 -13.30
CA PHE A 10 31.66 -21.93 -14.68
C PHE A 10 31.13 -20.75 -15.51
N TYR A 11 30.30 -19.88 -14.92
CA TYR A 11 29.72 -18.69 -15.55
C TYR A 11 30.34 -17.42 -14.97
N SER A 12 31.39 -16.89 -15.59
CA SER A 12 32.14 -15.73 -15.08
C SER A 12 31.33 -14.42 -15.03
N SER A 13 30.20 -14.34 -15.78
CA SER A 13 29.29 -13.18 -15.82
C SER A 13 28.27 -13.14 -14.67
N VAL A 14 28.22 -14.21 -13.83
CA VAL A 14 27.20 -14.31 -12.78
C VAL A 14 27.64 -13.65 -11.47
N ARG A 15 26.76 -12.85 -10.89
CA ARG A 15 26.89 -12.36 -9.53
C ARG A 15 26.30 -13.38 -8.55
N LEU A 16 27.03 -13.72 -7.51
CA LEU A 16 26.63 -14.62 -6.44
C LEU A 16 26.40 -13.85 -5.15
N ASP A 17 25.19 -13.95 -4.59
CA ASP A 17 24.84 -13.46 -3.25
C ASP A 17 24.54 -14.67 -2.35
N VAL A 18 25.27 -14.79 -1.21
CA VAL A 18 25.12 -15.94 -0.28
C VAL A 18 24.46 -15.50 1.02
N HIS A 19 23.40 -16.20 1.41
CA HIS A 19 22.68 -16.00 2.67
C HIS A 19 22.93 -17.19 3.60
N GLY A 20 24.05 -17.15 4.33
CA GLY A 20 24.56 -18.28 5.12
C GLY A 20 23.62 -18.78 6.21
N ALA A 21 22.92 -17.87 6.90
CA ALA A 21 21.95 -18.24 7.97
C ALA A 21 20.81 -19.13 7.48
N PHE A 22 20.42 -19.02 6.19
CA PHE A 22 19.34 -19.81 5.59
C PHE A 22 19.83 -20.87 4.61
N GLN A 23 21.15 -21.06 4.48
CA GLN A 23 21.79 -21.96 3.52
C GLN A 23 21.24 -21.77 2.08
N THR A 24 21.03 -20.54 1.69
CA THR A 24 20.57 -20.12 0.36
C THR A 24 21.63 -19.31 -0.36
N ALA A 25 21.61 -19.35 -1.68
CA ALA A 25 22.45 -18.53 -2.55
C ALA A 25 21.63 -18.08 -3.76
N ALA A 26 21.79 -16.83 -4.15
CA ALA A 26 21.20 -16.28 -5.36
C ALA A 26 22.26 -16.09 -6.44
N LEU A 27 22.00 -16.55 -7.63
CA LEU A 27 22.79 -16.32 -8.83
C LEU A 27 22.05 -15.34 -9.73
N LEU A 28 22.69 -14.24 -10.07
CA LEU A 28 22.12 -13.19 -10.90
C LEU A 28 22.97 -12.97 -12.15
N TRP A 29 22.41 -13.26 -13.31
CA TRP A 29 22.89 -12.81 -14.61
C TRP A 29 22.27 -11.47 -14.93
N HIS A 30 23.04 -10.56 -15.47
CA HIS A 30 22.56 -9.24 -15.87
C HIS A 30 23.07 -8.92 -17.29
N ASN A 31 22.15 -8.76 -18.24
CA ASN A 31 22.46 -8.55 -19.66
C ASN A 31 23.40 -9.61 -20.25
N ASP A 32 23.24 -10.88 -19.83
CA ASP A 32 23.99 -12.00 -20.40
C ASP A 32 23.52 -12.27 -21.83
N PRO A 33 24.43 -12.57 -22.80
CA PRO A 33 24.08 -12.76 -24.21
C PRO A 33 23.12 -13.92 -24.46
N VAL A 34 23.09 -14.93 -23.57
CA VAL A 34 22.29 -16.16 -23.71
C VAL A 34 21.14 -16.18 -22.72
N LEU A 35 21.39 -15.75 -21.48
CA LEU A 35 20.45 -15.89 -20.36
C LEU A 35 19.71 -14.58 -20.06
N ASP A 36 20.11 -13.46 -20.72
CA ASP A 36 19.56 -12.11 -20.46
C ASP A 36 19.69 -11.75 -18.96
N SER A 37 18.65 -11.31 -18.34
CA SER A 37 18.59 -11.04 -16.89
C SER A 37 17.86 -12.20 -16.20
N LEU A 38 18.65 -13.20 -15.76
CA LEU A 38 18.15 -14.39 -15.09
C LEU A 38 18.54 -14.37 -13.61
N TRP A 39 17.55 -14.67 -12.76
CA TRP A 39 17.76 -14.87 -11.32
C TRP A 39 17.44 -16.31 -10.95
N ILE A 40 18.39 -16.99 -10.30
CA ILE A 40 18.20 -18.35 -9.80
C ILE A 40 18.55 -18.39 -8.31
N ASP A 41 17.58 -18.80 -7.50
CA ASP A 41 17.79 -19.08 -6.08
C ASP A 41 18.14 -20.56 -5.89
N ILE A 42 19.25 -20.84 -5.22
CA ILE A 42 19.68 -22.18 -4.84
C ILE A 42 19.57 -22.30 -3.32
N ALA A 43 18.74 -23.22 -2.87
CA ALA A 43 18.51 -23.45 -1.44
C ALA A 43 18.73 -24.92 -1.09
N THR A 44 19.26 -25.20 0.09
CA THR A 44 19.23 -26.53 0.69
C THR A 44 17.80 -26.85 1.09
N ALA A 45 17.31 -28.06 0.77
CA ALA A 45 16.02 -28.53 1.22
C ALA A 45 15.98 -28.53 2.75
N ARG A 46 14.92 -27.97 3.34
CA ARG A 46 14.84 -27.71 4.77
C ARG A 46 13.43 -27.93 5.33
N THR A 47 13.34 -28.20 6.60
CA THR A 47 12.13 -28.05 7.39
C THR A 47 12.12 -26.72 8.12
N GLU A 48 10.94 -26.28 8.55
CA GLU A 48 10.72 -25.07 9.34
C GLU A 48 9.94 -25.45 10.60
N PHE A 49 10.40 -24.94 11.73
CA PHE A 49 9.73 -25.08 13.02
C PHE A 49 9.36 -23.68 13.54
N TYR A 50 8.11 -23.51 13.91
CA TYR A 50 7.59 -22.27 14.47
C TYR A 50 7.44 -22.43 15.98
N PRO A 51 8.30 -21.80 16.81
CA PRO A 51 8.26 -21.96 18.28
C PRO A 51 6.96 -21.43 18.90
N TYR A 52 6.31 -20.50 18.25
CA TYR A 52 4.98 -19.98 18.59
C TYR A 52 4.29 -19.45 17.32
N PRO A 53 2.96 -19.22 17.35
CA PRO A 53 2.22 -18.67 16.19
C PRO A 53 2.84 -17.38 15.66
N ALA A 54 2.99 -17.29 14.35
CA ALA A 54 3.55 -16.14 13.63
C ALA A 54 5.02 -15.80 13.94
N ALA A 55 5.77 -16.67 14.61
CA ALA A 55 7.21 -16.51 14.86
C ALA A 55 8.02 -16.46 13.56
N ASN A 56 9.29 -16.10 13.68
CA ASN A 56 10.26 -16.44 12.65
C ASN A 56 10.58 -17.94 12.75
N PRO A 57 10.56 -18.68 11.65
CA PRO A 57 10.85 -20.12 11.69
C PRO A 57 12.34 -20.37 12.00
N GLU A 58 12.58 -21.38 12.80
CA GLU A 58 13.86 -22.04 12.90
C GLU A 58 13.98 -23.05 11.75
N VAL A 59 15.16 -23.16 11.14
CA VAL A 59 15.35 -23.93 9.91
C VAL A 59 16.40 -25.02 10.10
N GLU A 60 16.10 -26.23 9.64
CA GLU A 60 17.02 -27.37 9.64
C GLU A 60 17.04 -28.05 8.28
N ALA A 61 18.21 -28.53 7.84
CA ALA A 61 18.33 -29.29 6.59
C ALA A 61 17.45 -30.55 6.64
N SER A 62 16.71 -30.82 5.57
CA SER A 62 15.74 -31.91 5.53
C SER A 62 15.55 -32.48 4.10
N SER A 63 14.61 -33.43 3.96
CA SER A 63 14.28 -34.00 2.66
C SER A 63 13.50 -33.01 1.78
N ILE A 64 13.54 -33.22 0.46
CA ILE A 64 12.74 -32.46 -0.49
C ILE A 64 11.24 -32.54 -0.19
N ARG A 65 10.74 -33.68 0.31
CA ARG A 65 9.34 -33.85 0.69
C ARG A 65 8.97 -32.92 1.87
N GLN A 66 9.84 -32.79 2.86
CA GLN A 66 9.62 -31.87 3.99
C GLN A 66 9.73 -30.42 3.56
N ASP A 67 10.66 -30.09 2.66
CA ASP A 67 10.77 -28.74 2.10
C ASP A 67 9.51 -28.33 1.32
N LEU A 68 8.92 -29.26 0.59
CA LEU A 68 7.65 -29.01 -0.11
C LEU A 68 6.47 -28.94 0.87
N TYR A 69 6.47 -29.72 1.97
CA TYR A 69 5.39 -29.74 2.95
C TYR A 69 5.26 -28.45 3.78
N ARG A 70 6.36 -27.73 4.04
CA ARG A 70 6.35 -26.45 4.78
C ARG A 70 5.84 -25.26 3.95
N ARG A 71 5.61 -25.44 2.65
CA ARG A 71 5.13 -24.38 1.75
C ARG A 71 3.68 -24.00 2.06
N ASP A 72 3.20 -22.96 1.36
CA ASP A 72 1.86 -22.44 1.60
C ASP A 72 0.74 -23.30 0.98
N PHE A 73 0.84 -23.62 -0.31
CA PHE A 73 -0.22 -24.30 -1.07
C PHE A 73 0.31 -25.45 -1.89
N THR A 74 -0.56 -26.44 -2.14
CA THR A 74 -0.24 -27.63 -2.94
C THR A 74 0.31 -27.25 -4.32
N ILE A 75 -0.27 -26.27 -5.00
CA ILE A 75 0.16 -25.79 -6.32
C ILE A 75 1.58 -25.18 -6.31
N ASN A 76 2.08 -24.78 -5.16
CA ASN A 76 3.44 -24.25 -4.95
C ASN A 76 4.38 -25.31 -4.34
N ALA A 77 3.88 -26.51 -4.06
CA ALA A 77 4.60 -27.61 -3.40
C ALA A 77 4.96 -28.74 -4.36
N MET A 78 5.23 -28.41 -5.61
CA MET A 78 5.72 -29.32 -6.64
C MET A 78 7.17 -28.99 -6.99
N ALA A 79 7.93 -29.99 -7.44
CA ALA A 79 9.30 -29.82 -7.90
C ALA A 79 9.59 -30.69 -9.12
N ILE A 80 10.59 -30.32 -9.92
CA ILE A 80 11.09 -31.12 -11.02
C ILE A 80 12.51 -31.59 -10.66
N ARG A 81 12.75 -32.88 -10.76
CA ARG A 81 14.11 -33.41 -10.60
C ARG A 81 14.90 -33.13 -11.87
N LEU A 82 16.02 -32.41 -11.76
CA LEU A 82 16.84 -32.02 -12.90
C LEU A 82 17.72 -33.17 -13.44
N THR A 83 17.83 -34.31 -12.70
CA THR A 83 18.51 -35.50 -13.21
C THR A 83 17.53 -36.34 -14.04
N ALA A 84 17.91 -36.67 -15.26
CA ALA A 84 17.10 -37.48 -16.14
C ALA A 84 16.68 -38.81 -15.52
N SER A 85 15.42 -39.21 -15.77
CA SER A 85 14.96 -40.56 -15.44
C SER A 85 15.56 -41.60 -16.44
N PRO A 86 15.75 -42.86 -16.02
CA PRO A 86 16.13 -43.93 -16.96
C PRO A 86 15.19 -44.09 -18.15
N SER A 87 13.93 -43.67 -17.99
CA SER A 87 12.91 -43.66 -19.04
C SER A 87 12.90 -42.40 -19.90
N GLY A 88 13.84 -41.48 -19.68
CA GLY A 88 13.88 -40.16 -20.32
C GLY A 88 12.93 -39.14 -19.66
N GLY A 89 13.22 -37.87 -19.85
CA GLY A 89 12.46 -36.75 -19.27
C GLY A 89 12.84 -36.39 -17.84
N LEU A 90 12.29 -35.27 -17.34
CA LEU A 90 12.51 -34.75 -16.00
C LEU A 90 11.30 -35.10 -15.10
N PRO A 91 11.46 -35.95 -14.07
CA PRO A 91 10.34 -36.40 -13.25
C PRO A 91 9.75 -35.24 -12.42
N LEU A 92 8.43 -35.09 -12.48
CA LEU A 92 7.67 -34.22 -11.58
C LEU A 92 7.54 -34.90 -10.19
N LEU A 93 7.89 -34.19 -9.16
CA LEU A 93 7.69 -34.57 -7.76
C LEU A 93 6.47 -33.81 -7.24
N ASP A 94 5.34 -34.50 -7.19
CA ASP A 94 4.08 -33.99 -6.64
C ASP A 94 3.61 -34.93 -5.52
N PHE A 95 3.96 -34.60 -4.27
CA PHE A 95 3.62 -35.43 -3.11
C PHE A 95 2.25 -35.08 -2.51
N PHE A 96 1.66 -33.96 -2.90
CA PHE A 96 0.52 -33.36 -2.22
C PHE A 96 -0.66 -33.05 -3.14
N GLY A 97 -0.60 -33.51 -4.40
CA GLY A 97 -1.68 -33.36 -5.37
C GLY A 97 -1.77 -31.96 -6.00
N GLY A 98 -0.64 -31.25 -6.03
CA GLY A 98 -0.60 -29.87 -6.58
C GLY A 98 -1.00 -29.79 -8.06
N LEU A 99 -0.66 -30.80 -8.86
CA LEU A 99 -1.05 -30.84 -10.27
C LEU A 99 -2.57 -30.97 -10.44
N LEU A 100 -3.22 -31.79 -9.60
CA LEU A 100 -4.68 -31.94 -9.61
C LEU A 100 -5.36 -30.63 -9.20
N ASP A 101 -4.88 -29.98 -8.13
CA ASP A 101 -5.43 -28.71 -7.67
C ASP A 101 -5.20 -27.59 -8.70
N LEU A 102 -4.07 -27.59 -9.41
CA LEU A 102 -3.79 -26.68 -10.51
C LEU A 102 -4.78 -26.87 -11.68
N GLN A 103 -5.06 -28.12 -12.06
CA GLN A 103 -6.03 -28.46 -13.11
C GLN A 103 -7.47 -28.12 -12.69
N SER A 104 -7.81 -28.34 -11.42
CA SER A 104 -9.11 -28.04 -10.84
C SER A 104 -9.29 -26.57 -10.46
N ARG A 105 -8.26 -25.73 -10.64
CA ARG A 105 -8.23 -24.32 -10.26
C ARG A 105 -8.54 -24.08 -8.79
N GLN A 106 -7.92 -24.86 -7.90
CA GLN A 106 -8.13 -24.80 -6.46
C GLN A 106 -6.88 -24.30 -5.74
N ILE A 107 -7.08 -23.42 -4.74
CA ILE A 107 -6.06 -23.05 -3.76
C ILE A 107 -6.28 -23.90 -2.52
N ARG A 108 -5.44 -24.89 -2.33
CA ARG A 108 -5.48 -25.82 -1.19
C ARG A 108 -4.24 -25.65 -0.33
N VAL A 109 -4.44 -25.51 0.98
CA VAL A 109 -3.35 -25.49 1.97
C VAL A 109 -2.81 -26.88 2.22
N LEU A 110 -1.53 -27.00 2.59
CA LEU A 110 -0.88 -28.29 2.81
C LEU A 110 -1.28 -28.98 4.13
N HIS A 111 -1.58 -28.20 5.18
CA HIS A 111 -2.00 -28.73 6.49
C HIS A 111 -2.85 -27.74 7.28
N ALA A 112 -3.63 -28.25 8.22
CA ALA A 112 -4.61 -27.46 8.98
C ALA A 112 -4.02 -26.30 9.78
N ASN A 113 -2.81 -26.46 10.34
CA ASN A 113 -2.18 -25.43 11.17
C ASN A 113 -1.47 -24.32 10.38
N SER A 114 -1.44 -24.42 9.06
CA SER A 114 -0.67 -23.52 8.19
C SER A 114 -0.96 -22.03 8.44
N PHE A 115 -2.23 -21.69 8.67
CA PHE A 115 -2.65 -20.30 8.94
C PHE A 115 -2.43 -19.86 10.40
N ILE A 116 -2.31 -20.79 11.33
CA ILE A 116 -1.90 -20.53 12.72
C ILE A 116 -0.39 -20.23 12.76
N GLU A 117 0.41 -21.03 12.04
CA GLU A 117 1.86 -20.85 11.94
C GLU A 117 2.23 -19.53 11.26
N ASP A 118 1.58 -19.22 10.15
CA ASP A 118 1.77 -17.95 9.43
C ASP A 118 0.44 -17.37 8.91
N PRO A 119 -0.19 -16.47 9.66
CA PRO A 119 -1.45 -15.82 9.25
C PRO A 119 -1.34 -15.04 7.93
N THR A 120 -0.13 -14.65 7.49
CA THR A 120 0.04 -13.96 6.21
C THR A 120 -0.29 -14.86 5.02
N ARG A 121 -0.28 -16.18 5.20
CA ARG A 121 -0.72 -17.14 4.18
C ARG A 121 -2.20 -16.98 3.82
N ILE A 122 -3.05 -16.41 4.69
CA ILE A 122 -4.44 -16.05 4.38
C ILE A 122 -4.47 -15.03 3.24
N TYR A 123 -3.65 -13.98 3.34
CA TYR A 123 -3.54 -12.96 2.29
C TYR A 123 -2.94 -13.51 1.01
N ARG A 124 -2.00 -14.43 1.14
CA ARG A 124 -1.42 -15.15 0.00
C ARG A 124 -2.45 -16.03 -0.70
N ALA A 125 -3.31 -16.75 0.06
CA ALA A 125 -4.42 -17.55 -0.50
C ALA A 125 -5.35 -16.67 -1.35
N VAL A 126 -5.79 -15.54 -0.80
CA VAL A 126 -6.63 -14.57 -1.51
C VAL A 126 -5.92 -14.01 -2.75
N ARG A 127 -4.65 -13.64 -2.62
CA ARG A 127 -3.87 -13.12 -3.75
C ARG A 127 -3.73 -14.14 -4.88
N PHE A 128 -3.42 -15.38 -4.57
CA PHE A 128 -3.31 -16.44 -5.59
C PHE A 128 -4.67 -16.76 -6.18
N ALA A 129 -5.73 -16.91 -5.38
CA ALA A 129 -7.08 -17.18 -5.85
C ALA A 129 -7.54 -16.13 -6.88
N VAL A 130 -7.41 -14.85 -6.53
CA VAL A 130 -7.87 -13.77 -7.43
C VAL A 130 -6.94 -13.58 -8.63
N ARG A 131 -5.61 -13.73 -8.45
CA ARG A 131 -4.63 -13.56 -9.53
C ARG A 131 -4.74 -14.65 -10.60
N LEU A 132 -4.96 -15.90 -10.18
CA LEU A 132 -5.02 -17.07 -11.07
C LEU A 132 -6.45 -17.36 -11.54
N ASP A 133 -7.44 -16.65 -10.99
CA ASP A 133 -8.86 -16.94 -11.18
C ASP A 133 -9.21 -18.37 -10.72
N PHE A 134 -8.72 -18.72 -9.53
CA PHE A 134 -8.93 -19.97 -8.82
C PHE A 134 -9.87 -19.76 -7.63
N GLU A 135 -10.45 -20.84 -7.14
CA GLU A 135 -11.27 -20.84 -5.93
C GLU A 135 -10.44 -21.33 -4.72
N ILE A 136 -10.75 -20.82 -3.54
CA ILE A 136 -10.20 -21.38 -2.30
C ILE A 136 -10.99 -22.66 -2.00
N GLU A 137 -10.26 -23.75 -1.80
CA GLU A 137 -10.89 -25.04 -1.51
C GLU A 137 -11.66 -24.98 -0.18
N PRO A 138 -12.87 -25.59 -0.08
CA PRO A 138 -13.77 -25.40 1.07
C PRO A 138 -13.15 -25.75 2.44
N GLN A 139 -12.34 -26.83 2.52
CA GLN A 139 -11.65 -27.18 3.76
C GLN A 139 -10.57 -26.15 4.11
N THR A 140 -9.89 -25.61 3.12
CA THR A 140 -8.91 -24.51 3.26
C THR A 140 -9.59 -23.24 3.81
N GLU A 141 -10.78 -22.91 3.30
CA GLU A 141 -11.58 -21.80 3.82
C GLU A 141 -11.97 -22.03 5.30
N THR A 142 -12.36 -23.26 5.65
CA THR A 142 -12.65 -23.62 7.03
C THR A 142 -11.44 -23.40 7.95
N TYR A 143 -10.25 -23.77 7.51
CA TYR A 143 -9.01 -23.55 8.28
C TYR A 143 -8.67 -22.06 8.41
N ILE A 144 -8.93 -21.24 7.38
CA ILE A 144 -8.77 -19.77 7.45
C ILE A 144 -9.68 -19.20 8.54
N ARG A 145 -10.98 -19.53 8.50
CA ARG A 145 -11.95 -19.04 9.50
C ARG A 145 -11.56 -19.45 10.91
N TYR A 146 -11.21 -20.73 11.09
CA TYR A 146 -10.75 -21.23 12.37
C TYR A 146 -9.51 -20.49 12.90
N ALA A 147 -8.52 -20.21 12.05
CA ALA A 147 -7.32 -19.48 12.44
C ALA A 147 -7.64 -18.04 12.90
N ILE A 148 -8.57 -17.36 12.23
CA ILE A 148 -9.02 -16.01 12.60
C ILE A 148 -9.78 -16.05 13.93
N GLU A 149 -10.76 -16.96 14.06
CA GLU A 149 -11.61 -17.08 15.24
C GLU A 149 -10.84 -17.56 16.49
N SER A 150 -9.77 -18.34 16.32
CA SER A 150 -8.95 -18.83 17.42
C SER A 150 -8.25 -17.73 18.22
N GLY A 151 -8.16 -16.51 17.67
CA GLY A 151 -7.43 -15.39 18.26
C GLY A 151 -5.91 -15.62 18.36
N ALA A 152 -5.36 -16.62 17.68
CA ALA A 152 -3.92 -16.89 17.67
C ALA A 152 -3.11 -15.69 17.16
N TYR A 153 -3.66 -14.97 16.18
CA TYR A 153 -3.07 -13.75 15.65
C TYR A 153 -3.02 -12.62 16.68
N ASP A 154 -4.13 -12.37 17.38
CA ASP A 154 -4.24 -11.29 18.38
C ASP A 154 -3.32 -11.55 19.58
N ARG A 155 -3.28 -12.81 20.06
CA ARG A 155 -2.36 -13.23 21.13
C ARG A 155 -0.90 -13.03 20.74
N SER A 156 -0.53 -13.38 19.52
CA SER A 156 0.81 -13.19 18.99
C SER A 156 1.23 -11.71 18.96
N LEU A 157 0.30 -10.78 18.71
CA LEU A 157 0.56 -9.35 18.74
C LEU A 157 0.80 -8.82 20.17
N VAL A 158 0.10 -9.38 21.17
CA VAL A 158 0.19 -8.96 22.57
C VAL A 158 1.42 -9.56 23.25
N GLU A 159 1.59 -10.90 23.15
CA GLU A 159 2.61 -11.65 23.88
C GLU A 159 4.03 -11.41 23.34
N ASN A 160 4.18 -11.22 22.04
CA ASN A 160 5.49 -11.11 21.38
C ASN A 160 5.88 -9.68 21.02
N ASN A 161 5.46 -8.69 21.83
CA ASN A 161 5.81 -7.29 21.63
C ASN A 161 5.58 -6.83 20.17
N ARG A 162 4.41 -7.23 19.58
CA ARG A 162 3.92 -6.85 18.26
C ARG A 162 4.53 -7.59 17.06
N ALA A 163 5.24 -8.70 17.26
CA ALA A 163 5.78 -9.55 16.19
C ALA A 163 6.21 -8.75 14.93
N PRO A 164 7.27 -7.93 14.96
CA PRO A 164 7.61 -7.00 13.86
C PRO A 164 7.76 -7.69 12.51
N ALA A 165 8.28 -8.92 12.49
CA ALA A 165 8.44 -9.71 11.28
C ALA A 165 7.08 -10.09 10.66
N LEU A 166 6.08 -10.41 11.47
CA LEU A 166 4.72 -10.67 11.01
C LEU A 166 4.11 -9.43 10.37
N GLN A 167 4.23 -8.27 11.02
CA GLN A 167 3.68 -7.00 10.52
C GLN A 167 4.35 -6.59 9.21
N THR A 168 5.66 -6.81 9.08
CA THR A 168 6.39 -6.58 7.83
C THR A 168 5.87 -7.48 6.70
N ARG A 169 5.66 -8.78 6.98
CA ARG A 169 5.10 -9.72 6.00
C ARG A 169 3.66 -9.35 5.64
N LEU A 170 2.82 -9.01 6.63
CA LEU A 170 1.44 -8.59 6.41
C LEU A 170 1.37 -7.34 5.52
N LYS A 171 2.18 -6.31 5.82
CA LYS A 171 2.27 -5.12 4.98
C LYS A 171 2.68 -5.46 3.55
N ALA A 172 3.65 -6.36 3.38
CA ALA A 172 4.10 -6.77 2.04
C ALA A 172 2.97 -7.44 1.24
N GLU A 173 2.21 -8.34 1.83
CA GLU A 173 1.06 -8.98 1.16
C GLU A 173 -0.07 -7.97 0.88
N LEU A 174 -0.39 -7.07 1.82
CA LEU A 174 -1.33 -5.97 1.60
C LEU A 174 -0.90 -5.07 0.44
N LYS A 175 0.40 -4.73 0.36
CA LYS A 175 0.94 -3.99 -0.78
C LYS A 175 0.72 -4.75 -2.08
N HIS A 176 1.09 -6.04 -2.15
CA HIS A 176 0.88 -6.86 -3.35
C HIS A 176 -0.58 -6.92 -3.79
N ILE A 177 -1.52 -7.02 -2.85
CA ILE A 177 -2.95 -7.04 -3.13
C ILE A 177 -3.43 -5.66 -3.59
N LEU A 178 -3.17 -4.62 -2.80
CA LEU A 178 -3.75 -3.29 -3.03
C LEU A 178 -3.13 -2.54 -4.22
N GLN A 179 -1.93 -2.90 -4.69
CA GLN A 179 -1.36 -2.32 -5.92
C GLN A 179 -1.80 -3.04 -7.20
N ALA A 180 -2.30 -4.28 -7.09
CA ALA A 180 -2.66 -5.09 -8.25
C ALA A 180 -3.95 -4.60 -8.94
N PRO A 181 -4.13 -4.84 -10.25
CA PRO A 181 -5.35 -4.48 -10.96
C PRO A 181 -6.62 -5.17 -10.40
N TYR A 182 -6.45 -6.31 -9.75
CA TYR A 182 -7.52 -7.08 -9.12
C TYR A 182 -7.77 -6.72 -7.65
N TRP A 183 -7.21 -5.64 -7.12
CA TRP A 183 -7.30 -5.26 -5.69
C TRP A 183 -8.73 -5.26 -5.15
N ALA A 184 -9.71 -4.85 -5.96
CA ALA A 184 -11.10 -4.75 -5.53
C ALA A 184 -11.72 -6.14 -5.25
N ARG A 185 -11.48 -7.12 -6.14
CA ARG A 185 -11.92 -8.51 -5.94
C ARG A 185 -11.22 -9.13 -4.73
N ALA A 186 -9.92 -8.88 -4.59
CA ALA A 186 -9.14 -9.40 -3.47
C ALA A 186 -9.59 -8.82 -2.12
N LEU A 187 -9.89 -7.51 -2.06
CA LEU A 187 -10.41 -6.89 -0.85
C LEU A 187 -11.79 -7.44 -0.45
N GLN A 188 -12.68 -7.68 -1.42
CA GLN A 188 -13.98 -8.31 -1.18
C GLN A 188 -13.82 -9.76 -0.67
N LEU A 189 -12.90 -10.53 -1.25
CA LEU A 189 -12.63 -11.90 -0.80
C LEU A 189 -12.00 -11.91 0.60
N LEU A 190 -11.07 -10.99 0.93
CA LEU A 190 -10.57 -10.82 2.30
C LEU A 190 -11.70 -10.53 3.28
N ALA A 191 -12.63 -9.66 2.90
CA ALA A 191 -13.79 -9.33 3.73
C ALA A 191 -14.73 -10.51 3.94
N SER A 192 -15.02 -11.30 2.89
CA SER A 192 -15.89 -12.50 3.00
C SER A 192 -15.30 -13.60 3.87
N LEU A 193 -13.98 -13.60 4.06
CA LEU A 193 -13.24 -14.52 4.93
C LEU A 193 -12.99 -13.95 6.33
N ASP A 194 -13.50 -12.75 6.65
CA ASP A 194 -13.22 -12.00 7.88
C ASP A 194 -11.72 -11.65 8.09
N ALA A 195 -10.91 -11.78 7.04
CA ALA A 195 -9.46 -11.63 7.12
C ALA A 195 -8.99 -10.18 7.37
N LEU A 196 -9.86 -9.18 7.20
CA LEU A 196 -9.55 -7.80 7.57
C LEU A 196 -9.32 -7.64 9.07
N ARG A 197 -9.88 -8.53 9.89
CA ARG A 197 -9.65 -8.58 11.35
C ARG A 197 -8.19 -8.83 11.72
N CYS A 198 -7.40 -9.41 10.83
CA CYS A 198 -5.94 -9.50 11.02
C CYS A 198 -5.22 -8.13 10.93
N ILE A 199 -5.84 -7.09 10.35
CA ILE A 199 -5.33 -5.72 10.39
C ILE A 199 -5.73 -5.06 11.70
N HIS A 200 -7.03 -5.18 12.05
CA HIS A 200 -7.59 -4.73 13.31
C HIS A 200 -8.90 -5.47 13.62
N PRO A 201 -9.15 -5.91 14.86
CA PRO A 201 -10.31 -6.75 15.22
C PRO A 201 -11.67 -6.15 14.83
N THR A 202 -11.80 -4.83 14.78
CA THR A 202 -13.04 -4.12 14.44
C THR A 202 -13.13 -3.72 12.96
N LEU A 203 -12.16 -4.10 12.13
CA LEU A 203 -12.15 -3.69 10.73
C LEU A 203 -13.02 -4.62 9.88
N GLU A 204 -14.14 -4.08 9.44
CA GLU A 204 -15.08 -4.74 8.55
C GLU A 204 -15.30 -3.90 7.28
N LEU A 205 -15.51 -4.55 6.15
CA LEU A 205 -15.77 -3.89 4.86
C LEU A 205 -17.29 -3.66 4.69
N ASP A 206 -17.81 -2.65 5.38
CA ASP A 206 -19.18 -2.22 5.18
C ASP A 206 -19.37 -1.47 3.84
N ALA A 207 -20.61 -1.19 3.49
CA ALA A 207 -20.96 -0.47 2.26
C ALA A 207 -20.32 0.93 2.18
N LYS A 208 -20.17 1.61 3.34
CA LYS A 208 -19.55 2.93 3.43
C LYS A 208 -18.06 2.84 3.16
N LEU A 209 -17.35 1.93 3.83
CA LEU A 209 -15.91 1.73 3.63
C LEU A 209 -15.61 1.29 2.19
N TRP A 210 -16.40 0.34 1.66
CA TRP A 210 -16.29 -0.09 0.26
C TRP A 210 -16.42 1.08 -0.72
N TRP A 211 -17.43 1.93 -0.51
CA TRP A 211 -17.60 3.13 -1.31
C TRP A 211 -16.41 4.10 -1.17
N GLN A 212 -15.88 4.29 0.05
CA GLN A 212 -14.73 5.16 0.33
C GLN A 212 -13.46 4.68 -0.38
N VAL A 213 -13.16 3.39 -0.35
CA VAL A 213 -11.99 2.81 -1.03
C VAL A 213 -12.11 2.96 -2.56
N ARG A 214 -13.30 2.78 -3.11
CA ARG A 214 -13.55 3.04 -4.54
C ARG A 214 -13.47 4.51 -4.91
N LEU A 215 -13.85 5.38 -4.00
CA LEU A 215 -13.77 6.83 -4.21
C LEU A 215 -12.32 7.31 -4.21
N VAL A 216 -11.49 6.85 -3.25
CA VAL A 216 -10.07 7.21 -3.23
C VAL A 216 -9.37 6.76 -4.52
N ASP A 217 -9.66 5.56 -5.00
CA ASP A 217 -9.09 5.06 -6.27
C ASP A 217 -9.46 5.96 -7.47
N ARG A 218 -10.72 6.42 -7.53
CA ARG A 218 -11.17 7.36 -8.57
C ARG A 218 -10.47 8.72 -8.47
N TRP A 219 -10.29 9.23 -7.24
CA TRP A 219 -9.61 10.50 -7.01
C TRP A 219 -8.13 10.43 -7.35
N LEU A 220 -7.45 9.36 -6.97
CA LEU A 220 -6.05 9.16 -7.30
C LEU A 220 -5.83 9.06 -8.81
N ARG A 221 -6.68 8.35 -9.55
CA ARG A 221 -6.62 8.34 -11.02
C ARG A 221 -6.80 9.71 -11.65
N ARG A 222 -7.57 10.60 -11.02
CA ARG A 222 -7.84 11.95 -11.52
C ARG A 222 -6.74 12.96 -11.16
N PHE A 223 -6.25 12.91 -9.91
CA PHE A 223 -5.37 13.93 -9.36
C PHE A 223 -3.89 13.52 -9.27
N ASP A 224 -3.61 12.26 -9.46
CA ASP A 224 -2.25 11.69 -9.50
C ASP A 224 -2.10 10.67 -10.65
N PRO A 225 -2.34 11.06 -11.91
CA PRO A 225 -2.25 10.17 -13.07
C PRO A 225 -0.83 9.64 -13.27
N ASP A 226 0.18 10.43 -12.95
CA ASP A 226 1.60 10.07 -13.06
C ASP A 226 2.07 9.12 -11.94
N ARG A 227 1.18 8.75 -11.01
CA ARG A 227 1.47 7.85 -9.88
C ARG A 227 2.68 8.27 -9.04
N ARG A 228 2.76 9.55 -8.70
CA ARG A 228 3.77 10.10 -7.78
C ARG A 228 3.52 9.67 -6.33
N LEU A 229 2.26 9.33 -6.03
CA LEU A 229 1.85 8.76 -4.76
C LEU A 229 1.77 7.23 -4.86
N GLU A 230 2.03 6.55 -3.77
CA GLU A 230 1.83 5.13 -3.64
C GLU A 230 0.32 4.83 -3.47
N HIS A 231 -0.40 4.56 -4.58
CA HIS A 231 -1.85 4.37 -4.58
C HIS A 231 -2.33 3.24 -3.65
N TRP A 232 -1.54 2.15 -3.53
CA TRP A 232 -1.84 1.06 -2.61
C TRP A 232 -1.86 1.54 -1.14
N GLN A 233 -0.93 2.43 -0.79
CA GLN A 233 -0.82 3.00 0.55
C GLN A 233 -2.03 3.89 0.86
N MET A 234 -2.46 4.71 -0.08
CA MET A 234 -3.67 5.53 0.08
C MET A 234 -4.94 4.69 0.28
N ARG A 235 -5.07 3.55 -0.43
CA ARG A 235 -6.17 2.60 -0.20
C ARG A 235 -6.10 2.00 1.21
N LEU A 236 -4.90 1.62 1.67
CA LEU A 236 -4.69 1.12 3.04
C LEU A 236 -4.98 2.20 4.08
N GLU A 237 -4.58 3.45 3.85
CA GLU A 237 -4.91 4.57 4.74
C GLU A 237 -6.43 4.78 4.88
N VAL A 238 -7.21 4.58 3.82
CA VAL A 238 -8.69 4.64 3.90
C VAL A 238 -9.26 3.51 4.76
N LEU A 239 -8.70 2.30 4.68
CA LEU A 239 -9.09 1.19 5.57
C LEU A 239 -8.80 1.55 7.03
N ILE A 240 -7.60 2.05 7.33
CA ILE A 240 -7.21 2.45 8.69
C ILE A 240 -8.02 3.67 9.17
N ALA A 241 -8.33 4.62 8.30
CA ALA A 241 -9.14 5.80 8.62
C ALA A 241 -10.58 5.46 9.03
N HIS A 242 -11.05 4.25 8.72
CA HIS A 242 -12.36 3.75 9.17
C HIS A 242 -12.39 3.39 10.66
N LEU A 243 -11.24 3.06 11.24
CA LEU A 243 -11.07 2.76 12.66
C LEU A 243 -11.32 3.99 13.55
N ALA A 244 -11.52 3.73 14.83
CA ALA A 244 -11.62 4.80 15.84
C ALA A 244 -10.35 5.67 15.84
N PRO A 245 -10.47 6.99 16.05
CA PRO A 245 -9.34 7.93 15.92
C PRO A 245 -8.09 7.55 16.71
N GLN A 246 -8.28 7.04 17.93
CA GLN A 246 -7.20 6.63 18.86
C GLN A 246 -6.42 5.39 18.38
N GLU A 247 -7.01 4.57 17.50
CA GLU A 247 -6.42 3.32 17.02
C GLU A 247 -5.58 3.50 15.76
N ARG A 248 -5.89 4.52 14.95
CA ARG A 248 -5.32 4.74 13.62
C ARG A 248 -3.80 4.84 13.62
N GLY A 249 -3.24 5.64 14.52
CA GLY A 249 -1.80 5.83 14.66
C GLY A 249 -1.08 4.55 15.09
N LEU A 250 -1.69 3.78 16.00
CA LEU A 250 -1.12 2.51 16.46
C LEU A 250 -1.09 1.48 15.32
N VAL A 251 -2.19 1.32 14.59
CA VAL A 251 -2.25 0.39 13.45
C VAL A 251 -1.27 0.81 12.35
N ALA A 252 -1.16 2.10 12.05
CA ALA A 252 -0.20 2.61 11.08
C ALA A 252 1.25 2.30 11.47
N LYS A 253 1.60 2.49 12.76
CA LYS A 253 2.93 2.16 13.31
C LYS A 253 3.20 0.66 13.30
N ASN A 254 2.24 -0.16 13.68
CA ASN A 254 2.36 -1.61 13.66
C ASN A 254 2.63 -2.11 12.23
N LEU A 255 1.92 -1.60 11.24
CA LEU A 255 2.15 -1.90 9.83
C LEU A 255 3.38 -1.18 9.26
N GLN A 256 4.16 -0.48 10.08
CA GLN A 256 5.38 0.22 9.67
C GLN A 256 5.13 1.13 8.45
N LEU A 257 4.03 1.89 8.44
CA LEU A 257 3.78 2.87 7.40
C LEU A 257 4.79 4.03 7.51
N PRO A 258 5.06 4.75 6.40
CA PRO A 258 5.92 5.93 6.44
C PRO A 258 5.44 6.98 7.46
N ALA A 259 6.37 7.79 7.96
CA ALA A 259 6.08 8.78 9.00
C ALA A 259 4.99 9.77 8.59
N ASP A 260 4.99 10.23 7.34
CA ASP A 260 3.97 11.13 6.79
C ASP A 260 2.57 10.51 6.71
N SER A 261 2.48 9.20 6.46
CA SER A 261 1.22 8.44 6.52
C SER A 261 0.70 8.34 7.94
N THR A 262 1.59 7.99 8.87
CA THR A 262 1.25 7.83 10.28
C THR A 262 0.76 9.15 10.86
N GLU A 263 1.48 10.24 10.64
CA GLU A 263 1.10 11.59 11.08
C GLU A 263 -0.26 12.02 10.47
N ARG A 264 -0.47 11.78 9.19
CA ARG A 264 -1.74 12.08 8.50
C ARG A 264 -2.92 11.36 9.12
N LEU A 265 -2.76 10.07 9.49
CA LEU A 265 -3.80 9.27 10.12
C LEU A 265 -4.06 9.70 11.58
N GLU A 266 -3.03 10.06 12.33
CA GLU A 266 -3.15 10.59 13.70
C GLU A 266 -3.87 11.93 13.71
N GLN A 267 -3.54 12.83 12.79
CA GLN A 267 -4.11 14.17 12.70
C GLN A 267 -5.47 14.21 11.97
N LEU A 268 -5.89 13.13 11.32
CA LEU A 268 -7.07 13.09 10.46
C LEU A 268 -8.33 13.58 11.15
N GLN A 269 -8.56 13.18 12.41
CA GLN A 269 -9.78 13.58 13.13
C GLN A 269 -9.80 15.08 13.39
N LYS A 270 -8.69 15.67 13.80
CA LYS A 270 -8.56 17.11 14.00
C LYS A 270 -8.77 17.86 12.69
N ALA A 271 -8.05 17.47 11.63
CA ALA A 271 -8.18 18.09 10.31
C ALA A 271 -9.60 18.00 9.76
N LYS A 272 -10.29 16.87 10.00
CA LYS A 272 -11.68 16.67 9.60
C LYS A 272 -12.61 17.63 10.38
N THR A 273 -12.46 17.73 11.68
CA THR A 273 -13.27 18.63 12.53
C THR A 273 -13.06 20.09 12.11
N ASP A 274 -11.81 20.50 11.88
CA ASP A 274 -11.48 21.86 11.46
C ASP A 274 -12.10 22.19 10.10
N VAL A 275 -12.00 21.28 9.13
CA VAL A 275 -12.58 21.44 7.78
C VAL A 275 -14.13 21.42 7.82
N GLU A 276 -14.72 20.54 8.62
CA GLU A 276 -16.19 20.43 8.75
C GLU A 276 -16.82 21.63 9.47
N SER A 277 -16.10 22.28 10.36
CA SER A 277 -16.58 23.47 11.06
C SER A 277 -16.42 24.78 10.26
N THR A 278 -15.34 24.89 9.47
CA THR A 278 -14.98 26.16 8.81
C THR A 278 -15.39 26.22 7.33
N LEU A 279 -15.21 25.11 6.61
CA LEU A 279 -15.42 25.11 5.15
C LEU A 279 -16.88 25.34 4.70
N PRO A 280 -17.93 24.90 5.43
CA PRO A 280 -19.31 25.20 5.05
C PRO A 280 -19.61 26.69 4.93
N ALA A 281 -19.06 27.50 5.85
CA ALA A 281 -19.28 28.96 5.91
C ALA A 281 -18.47 29.74 4.86
N ALA A 282 -17.42 29.13 4.29
CA ALA A 282 -16.58 29.78 3.26
C ALA A 282 -17.33 29.90 1.92
N GLU A 283 -17.88 31.04 1.61
CA GLU A 283 -18.66 31.28 0.39
C GLU A 283 -17.76 31.62 -0.81
N ARG A 284 -16.68 32.39 -0.57
CA ARG A 284 -15.77 32.84 -1.61
C ARG A 284 -14.68 31.81 -1.94
N PRO A 285 -14.28 31.70 -3.20
CA PRO A 285 -13.17 30.82 -3.60
C PRO A 285 -11.87 31.08 -2.84
N SER A 286 -11.51 32.34 -2.59
CA SER A 286 -10.32 32.74 -1.80
C SER A 286 -10.32 32.16 -0.38
N GLU A 287 -11.48 32.17 0.28
CA GLU A 287 -11.65 31.60 1.62
C GLU A 287 -11.43 30.09 1.62
N VAL A 288 -12.01 29.40 0.64
CA VAL A 288 -11.84 27.94 0.49
C VAL A 288 -10.38 27.59 0.22
N VAL A 289 -9.71 28.34 -0.67
CA VAL A 289 -8.28 28.12 -0.96
C VAL A 289 -7.44 28.34 0.30
N ARG A 290 -7.66 29.41 1.05
CA ARG A 290 -6.94 29.70 2.29
C ARG A 290 -7.09 28.58 3.34
N LEU A 291 -8.32 28.03 3.49
CA LEU A 291 -8.60 26.95 4.43
C LEU A 291 -7.98 25.60 4.02
N LEU A 292 -7.87 25.34 2.71
CA LEU A 292 -7.38 24.07 2.18
C LEU A 292 -5.88 24.07 1.84
N SER A 293 -5.26 25.24 1.66
CA SER A 293 -3.85 25.38 1.29
C SER A 293 -2.83 24.73 2.27
N PRO A 294 -3.11 24.59 3.59
CA PRO A 294 -2.20 23.87 4.48
C PRO A 294 -2.12 22.35 4.21
N TYR A 295 -3.11 21.79 3.51
CA TYR A 295 -3.21 20.35 3.30
C TYR A 295 -2.62 19.93 1.95
N LYS A 296 -1.71 18.97 1.97
CA LYS A 296 -1.16 18.35 0.75
C LYS A 296 -2.20 17.42 0.10
N LEU A 297 -1.98 17.07 -1.18
CA LEU A 297 -2.88 16.22 -1.96
C LEU A 297 -3.32 14.93 -1.23
N PRO A 298 -2.43 14.12 -0.61
CA PRO A 298 -2.84 12.92 0.12
C PRO A 298 -3.85 13.22 1.25
N SER A 299 -3.62 14.30 2.02
CA SER A 299 -4.52 14.72 3.09
C SER A 299 -5.86 15.20 2.56
N LEU A 300 -5.87 15.98 1.46
CA LEU A 300 -7.09 16.45 0.81
C LEU A 300 -7.93 15.30 0.27
N VAL A 301 -7.29 14.29 -0.32
CA VAL A 301 -7.96 13.08 -0.83
C VAL A 301 -8.59 12.31 0.33
N LEU A 302 -7.86 12.10 1.42
CA LEU A 302 -8.36 11.38 2.60
C LEU A 302 -9.51 12.13 3.29
N LEU A 303 -9.38 13.45 3.47
CA LEU A 303 -10.44 14.33 3.99
C LEU A 303 -11.69 14.28 3.11
N ALA A 304 -11.54 14.39 1.79
CA ALA A 304 -12.67 14.35 0.86
C ALA A 304 -13.44 13.02 0.93
N VAL A 305 -12.72 11.90 1.07
CA VAL A 305 -13.32 10.57 1.17
C VAL A 305 -14.06 10.39 2.49
N GLN A 306 -13.58 11.00 3.57
CA GLN A 306 -14.16 10.91 4.91
C GLN A 306 -15.27 11.95 5.19
N SER A 307 -15.41 12.98 4.34
CA SER A 307 -16.31 14.11 4.59
C SER A 307 -17.63 14.02 3.81
N PRO A 308 -18.69 14.75 4.24
CA PRO A 308 -19.94 14.87 3.52
C PRO A 308 -19.79 15.43 2.10
N ARG A 309 -20.80 15.19 1.26
CA ARG A 309 -20.80 15.59 -0.16
C ARG A 309 -20.54 17.08 -0.38
N ALA A 310 -21.06 17.95 0.48
CA ALA A 310 -20.90 19.40 0.37
C ALA A 310 -19.41 19.80 0.49
N ILE A 311 -18.73 19.31 1.51
CA ILE A 311 -17.29 19.53 1.74
C ILE A 311 -16.46 18.93 0.62
N ARG A 312 -16.72 17.67 0.26
CA ARG A 312 -16.05 17.00 -0.85
C ARG A 312 -16.14 17.78 -2.16
N ARG A 313 -17.28 18.42 -2.44
CA ARG A 313 -17.47 19.27 -3.63
C ARG A 313 -16.58 20.51 -3.60
N LYS A 314 -16.36 21.13 -2.42
CA LYS A 314 -15.45 22.27 -2.26
C LYS A 314 -13.99 21.84 -2.45
N ILE A 315 -13.57 20.71 -1.84
CA ILE A 315 -12.23 20.15 -2.06
C ILE A 315 -12.01 19.79 -3.52
N TRP A 316 -13.01 19.21 -4.20
CA TRP A 316 -12.93 18.94 -5.64
C TRP A 316 -12.71 20.20 -6.47
N LYS A 317 -13.51 21.25 -6.21
CA LYS A 317 -13.34 22.55 -6.91
C LYS A 317 -11.98 23.18 -6.62
N HIS A 318 -11.49 23.07 -5.39
CA HIS A 318 -10.14 23.50 -5.03
C HIS A 318 -9.09 22.82 -5.90
N LEU A 319 -9.11 21.49 -5.97
CA LEU A 319 -8.13 20.71 -6.74
C LEU A 319 -8.26 20.85 -8.27
N THR A 320 -9.47 21.13 -8.80
CA THR A 320 -9.70 21.19 -10.26
C THR A 320 -9.63 22.60 -10.84
N ILE A 321 -9.99 23.61 -10.07
CA ILE A 321 -10.18 24.97 -10.56
C ILE A 321 -9.25 25.92 -9.82
N TRP A 322 -9.41 26.02 -8.50
CA TRP A 322 -8.87 27.15 -7.75
C TRP A 322 -7.37 27.01 -7.45
N SER A 323 -6.83 25.82 -7.28
CA SER A 323 -5.38 25.60 -7.07
C SER A 323 -4.52 25.96 -8.30
N ASN A 324 -5.14 26.08 -9.48
CA ASN A 324 -4.45 26.43 -10.71
C ASN A 324 -4.55 27.92 -11.06
N VAL A 325 -5.31 28.70 -10.26
CA VAL A 325 -5.44 30.15 -10.47
C VAL A 325 -4.15 30.83 -10.03
N GLN A 326 -3.66 31.73 -10.86
CA GLN A 326 -2.50 32.56 -10.59
C GLN A 326 -2.91 34.03 -10.67
N ALA A 327 -2.37 34.86 -9.80
CA ALA A 327 -2.56 36.32 -9.91
C ALA A 327 -1.91 36.85 -11.19
N PRO A 328 -2.51 37.86 -11.85
CA PRO A 328 -1.96 38.44 -13.09
C PRO A 328 -0.60 39.11 -12.90
N LEU A 329 -0.28 39.55 -11.68
CA LEU A 329 1.01 40.11 -11.30
C LEU A 329 1.77 39.20 -10.38
N ASN A 330 3.05 39.03 -10.64
CA ASN A 330 3.98 38.24 -9.81
C ASN A 330 4.96 39.13 -9.04
N GLY A 331 5.85 38.54 -8.25
CA GLY A 331 6.83 39.27 -7.46
C GLY A 331 7.77 40.18 -8.27
N ASN A 332 8.13 39.78 -9.48
CA ASN A 332 8.96 40.65 -10.36
C ASN A 332 8.20 41.84 -10.89
N ASP A 333 6.90 41.69 -11.16
CA ASP A 333 6.04 42.76 -11.58
C ASP A 333 5.88 43.80 -10.46
N LEU A 334 5.67 43.36 -9.21
CA LEU A 334 5.61 44.25 -8.05
C LEU A 334 6.90 45.04 -7.85
N LYS A 335 8.06 44.38 -8.04
CA LYS A 335 9.37 45.07 -7.97
C LYS A 335 9.50 46.15 -9.05
N ARG A 336 9.04 45.90 -10.28
CA ARG A 336 9.03 46.89 -11.35
C ARG A 336 8.09 48.06 -11.07
N LEU A 337 7.02 47.82 -10.33
CA LEU A 337 6.07 48.84 -9.88
C LEU A 337 6.56 49.66 -8.69
N GLY A 338 7.76 49.36 -8.14
CA GLY A 338 8.38 50.12 -7.08
C GLY A 338 8.13 49.55 -5.65
N TYR A 339 7.41 48.47 -5.52
CA TYR A 339 7.23 47.82 -4.20
C TYR A 339 8.53 47.17 -3.71
N LYS A 340 8.91 47.42 -2.46
CA LYS A 340 10.14 46.87 -1.87
C LYS A 340 9.90 45.48 -1.32
N PRO A 341 10.80 44.47 -1.55
CA PRO A 341 10.72 43.16 -0.95
C PRO A 341 10.71 43.24 0.58
N GLY A 342 9.75 42.59 1.23
CA GLY A 342 9.59 42.57 2.68
C GLY A 342 8.35 41.79 3.12
N PRO A 343 7.99 41.78 4.42
CA PRO A 343 6.82 41.07 4.94
C PRO A 343 5.50 41.46 4.24
N GLN A 344 5.36 42.76 3.88
CA GLN A 344 4.21 43.30 3.18
C GLN A 344 4.07 42.73 1.76
N TYR A 345 5.19 42.37 1.14
CA TYR A 345 5.23 41.84 -0.22
C TYR A 345 4.46 40.52 -0.39
N ARG A 346 4.62 39.62 0.59
CA ARG A 346 3.86 38.36 0.62
C ARG A 346 2.37 38.63 0.79
N LYS A 347 2.00 39.54 1.66
CA LYS A 347 0.60 39.92 1.88
C LYS A 347 -0.03 40.48 0.59
N ILE A 348 0.69 41.34 -0.15
CA ILE A 348 0.23 41.90 -1.44
C ILE A 348 -0.04 40.76 -2.44
N LEU A 349 0.87 39.77 -2.56
CA LEU A 349 0.69 38.65 -3.47
C LEU A 349 -0.49 37.76 -3.07
N ASP A 350 -0.66 37.51 -1.77
CA ASP A 350 -1.79 36.73 -1.24
C ASP A 350 -3.13 37.45 -1.48
N ASP A 351 -3.19 38.78 -1.31
CA ASP A 351 -4.41 39.58 -1.55
C ASP A 351 -4.72 39.71 -3.05
N LEU A 352 -3.70 39.83 -3.91
CA LEU A 352 -3.89 39.77 -5.36
C LEU A 352 -4.44 38.40 -5.82
N LEU A 353 -3.92 37.32 -5.28
CA LEU A 353 -4.42 35.98 -5.56
C LEU A 353 -5.86 35.82 -5.06
N ALA A 354 -6.17 36.29 -3.86
CA ALA A 354 -7.52 36.24 -3.30
C ALA A 354 -8.52 37.01 -4.17
N ALA A 355 -8.19 38.24 -4.57
CA ALA A 355 -9.03 39.04 -5.42
C ALA A 355 -9.20 38.43 -6.84
N THR A 356 -8.17 37.76 -7.36
CA THR A 356 -8.25 37.01 -8.63
C THR A 356 -9.18 35.80 -8.51
N LEU A 357 -9.05 35.03 -7.44
CA LEU A 357 -9.92 33.88 -7.12
C LEU A 357 -11.39 34.29 -7.02
N ASP A 358 -11.65 35.45 -6.41
CA ASP A 358 -12.99 36.00 -6.20
C ASP A 358 -13.50 36.78 -7.42
N ARG A 359 -12.73 36.82 -8.54
CA ARG A 359 -13.05 37.50 -9.80
C ARG A 359 -13.19 39.03 -9.71
N VAL A 360 -12.57 39.62 -8.67
CA VAL A 360 -12.44 41.06 -8.53
C VAL A 360 -11.38 41.59 -9.51
N ILE A 361 -10.32 40.81 -9.73
CA ILE A 361 -9.23 41.06 -10.67
C ILE A 361 -9.33 40.05 -11.82
N GLN A 362 -9.33 40.51 -13.06
CA GLN A 362 -9.37 39.64 -14.24
C GLN A 362 -8.08 39.70 -15.05
N ASP A 363 -7.43 40.86 -15.06
CA ASP A 363 -6.23 41.10 -15.84
C ASP A 363 -5.18 41.94 -15.08
N LYS A 364 -4.09 42.33 -15.80
CA LYS A 364 -3.01 43.15 -15.23
C LYS A 364 -3.44 44.57 -14.91
N VAL A 365 -4.39 45.13 -15.64
CA VAL A 365 -4.87 46.50 -15.45
C VAL A 365 -5.68 46.55 -14.16
N ASP A 366 -6.59 45.61 -13.98
CA ASP A 366 -7.36 45.46 -12.74
C ASP A 366 -6.44 45.29 -11.55
N ALA A 367 -5.39 44.45 -11.70
CA ALA A 367 -4.43 44.20 -10.63
C ALA A 367 -3.64 45.47 -10.24
N GLN A 368 -3.25 46.29 -11.19
CA GLN A 368 -2.59 47.58 -10.91
C GLN A 368 -3.53 48.60 -10.26
N ALA A 369 -4.78 48.66 -10.69
CA ALA A 369 -5.80 49.48 -10.05
C ALA A 369 -6.07 49.05 -8.62
N PHE A 370 -6.18 47.75 -8.38
CA PHE A 370 -6.32 47.19 -7.04
C PHE A 370 -5.14 47.53 -6.13
N LEU A 371 -3.90 47.45 -6.64
CA LEU A 371 -2.71 47.84 -5.87
C LEU A 371 -2.71 49.33 -5.52
N ALA A 372 -3.03 50.20 -6.47
CA ALA A 372 -3.09 51.63 -6.26
C ALA A 372 -4.13 52.03 -5.18
N GLN A 373 -5.23 51.28 -5.13
CA GLN A 373 -6.30 51.54 -4.16
C GLN A 373 -5.98 51.03 -2.74
N HIS A 374 -5.30 49.89 -2.60
CA HIS A 374 -5.13 49.21 -1.31
C HIS A 374 -3.72 49.30 -0.76
N TYR A 375 -2.73 49.62 -1.59
CA TYR A 375 -1.31 49.64 -1.25
C TYR A 375 -0.63 50.87 -1.84
N SER A 376 -0.68 52.00 -1.14
CA SER A 376 0.08 53.19 -1.59
C SER A 376 1.59 52.89 -1.53
N LEU A 377 2.30 53.30 -2.59
CA LEU A 377 3.75 53.35 -2.55
C LEU A 377 4.12 54.48 -1.58
N ASP A 378 4.77 54.17 -0.45
CA ASP A 378 5.36 55.18 0.42
C ASP A 378 6.37 55.97 -0.41
N SER A 379 6.14 57.24 -0.51
CA SER A 379 6.93 58.25 -1.22
C SER A 379 8.33 58.34 -0.64
#